data_1d716e2271c096f661af55c67009a3cd
#
_entry.id   1d716e2271c096f661af55c67009a3cd
#
_cell.length_a   1.000
_cell.length_b   1.000
_cell.length_c   1.000
_cell.angle_alpha   90.00
_cell.angle_beta   90.00
_cell.angle_gamma   90.00
#
_symmetry.space_group_name_H-M   'P 1'
#
loop_
_entity.id
_entity.type
_entity.pdbx_description
1 polymer ?
#
loop_
_entity_poly.entity_id
_entity_poly.type
_entity_poly.pdbx_seq_one_letter_code
_entity_poly.pdbx_strand_id
1 'polypeptide(L)'
;MLKIENLSVAVQGRQILHDINLHIKPGEVHVLFGPNGTGKSTLIGTIMGFERYEVLSGKIYFKGHDITEAPCYERARLGVGVMIQRPPTIRGLSLRQMIEICGATPQETEQMARWMGLADFLDRSVNEGFSGGELKRSELLQLMAQKPDLLLLDEPESGVDVENIALVGRAANYILHNEPCGGAGCDQPCCAHNLDCDSYNPLNSQRSGLIITHVGHILKYVPASHAHILYQGTLSCTSGDPLDVLGCISKAGYEKCVNGGCRRLMK
;
A
#
# COMPACT_ATOMS: atom_id res chain seq x y z
N MET A 1 12.02 0.09 9.79
CA MET A 1 11.67 0.66 8.48
C MET A 1 10.96 2.01 8.66
N LEU A 2 9.73 2.03 9.14
CA LEU A 2 8.95 3.24 9.45
C LEU A 2 8.67 3.31 10.95
N LYS A 3 8.93 4.47 11.58
CA LYS A 3 8.58 4.74 12.98
C LYS A 3 7.86 6.08 13.08
N ILE A 4 6.72 6.09 13.72
CA ILE A 4 5.90 7.28 13.97
C ILE A 4 5.75 7.41 15.47
N GLU A 5 6.03 8.59 16.01
CA GLU A 5 6.01 8.89 17.44
C GLU A 5 5.12 10.10 17.73
N ASN A 6 4.08 9.90 18.51
CA ASN A 6 3.16 10.91 19.05
C ASN A 6 2.62 11.88 17.98
N LEU A 7 2.34 11.34 16.78
CA LEU A 7 1.98 12.14 15.61
C LEU A 7 0.53 12.63 15.70
N SER A 8 0.37 13.94 15.65
CA SER A 8 -0.92 14.60 15.52
C SER A 8 -0.98 15.42 14.25
N VAL A 9 -2.08 15.30 13.50
CA VAL A 9 -2.21 15.89 12.15
C VAL A 9 -3.52 16.63 12.00
N ALA A 10 -3.46 17.81 11.37
CA ALA A 10 -4.63 18.59 10.97
C ALA A 10 -4.83 18.59 9.45
N VAL A 11 -6.08 18.78 9.06
CA VAL A 11 -6.51 19.02 7.68
C VAL A 11 -7.43 20.23 7.68
N GLN A 12 -7.06 21.27 6.95
CA GLN A 12 -7.82 22.53 6.89
C GLN A 12 -8.12 23.09 8.30
N GLY A 13 -7.13 23.09 9.20
CA GLY A 13 -7.24 23.59 10.56
C GLY A 13 -7.98 22.67 11.54
N ARG A 14 -8.52 21.54 11.09
CA ARG A 14 -9.17 20.57 11.97
C ARG A 14 -8.24 19.40 12.25
N GLN A 15 -7.96 19.14 13.53
CA GLN A 15 -7.19 17.96 13.92
C GLN A 15 -7.97 16.67 13.61
N ILE A 16 -7.34 15.75 12.89
CA ILE A 16 -7.91 14.48 12.44
C ILE A 16 -7.21 13.29 13.10
N LEU A 17 -5.88 13.36 13.26
CA LEU A 17 -5.11 12.31 13.93
C LEU A 17 -4.59 12.83 15.27
N HIS A 18 -4.65 11.96 16.28
CA HIS A 18 -4.32 12.26 17.65
C HIS A 18 -3.31 11.24 18.18
N ASP A 19 -2.11 11.69 18.49
CA ASP A 19 -1.07 10.91 19.19
C ASP A 19 -0.82 9.51 18.58
N ILE A 20 -0.67 9.46 17.25
CA ILE A 20 -0.43 8.22 16.52
C ILE A 20 0.99 7.71 16.81
N ASN A 21 1.06 6.46 17.25
CA ASN A 21 2.30 5.73 17.46
C ASN A 21 2.26 4.46 16.62
N LEU A 22 3.17 4.30 15.65
CA LEU A 22 3.24 3.16 14.73
C LEU A 22 4.69 2.79 14.45
N HIS A 23 4.99 1.51 14.50
CA HIS A 23 6.31 1.00 14.16
C HIS A 23 6.19 -0.19 13.21
N ILE A 24 6.70 -0.05 12.00
CA ILE A 24 6.81 -1.09 10.99
C ILE A 24 8.29 -1.43 10.82
N LYS A 25 8.68 -2.66 11.14
CA LYS A 25 10.05 -3.13 10.97
C LYS A 25 10.33 -3.50 9.52
N PRO A 26 11.60 -3.62 9.11
CA PRO A 26 11.95 -4.17 7.80
C PRO A 26 11.29 -5.55 7.59
N GLY A 27 10.68 -5.74 6.41
CA GLY A 27 10.00 -6.98 6.05
C GLY A 27 8.58 -7.16 6.61
N GLU A 28 8.10 -6.26 7.48
CA GLU A 28 6.73 -6.35 8.00
C GLU A 28 5.73 -5.68 7.07
N VAL A 29 4.58 -6.33 6.89
CA VAL A 29 3.40 -5.77 6.23
C VAL A 29 2.31 -5.60 7.26
N HIS A 30 1.86 -4.36 7.44
CA HIS A 30 0.81 -4.00 8.40
C HIS A 30 -0.48 -3.64 7.67
N VAL A 31 -1.61 -3.94 8.31
CA VAL A 31 -2.94 -3.57 7.80
C VAL A 31 -3.58 -2.56 8.73
N LEU A 32 -4.21 -1.55 8.16
CA LEU A 32 -4.95 -0.53 8.87
C LEU A 32 -6.44 -0.61 8.52
N PHE A 33 -7.23 -1.05 9.48
CA PHE A 33 -8.68 -1.02 9.43
C PHE A 33 -9.24 0.25 10.07
N GLY A 34 -10.48 0.57 9.78
CA GLY A 34 -11.20 1.67 10.44
C GLY A 34 -12.39 2.16 9.61
N PRO A 35 -13.40 2.76 10.22
CA PRO A 35 -14.54 3.36 9.53
C PRO A 35 -14.11 4.45 8.54
N ASN A 36 -15.00 4.82 7.63
CA ASN A 36 -14.76 5.97 6.75
C ASN A 36 -14.65 7.26 7.56
N GLY A 37 -13.76 8.16 7.14
CA GLY A 37 -13.57 9.45 7.80
C GLY A 37 -12.72 9.44 9.08
N THR A 38 -12.14 8.30 9.48
CA THR A 38 -11.32 8.22 10.71
C THR A 38 -9.86 8.69 10.55
N GLY A 39 -9.45 9.07 9.34
CA GLY A 39 -8.10 9.60 9.09
C GLY A 39 -7.11 8.61 8.48
N LYS A 40 -7.55 7.43 7.96
CA LYS A 40 -6.64 6.45 7.36
C LYS A 40 -5.84 7.01 6.18
N SER A 41 -6.52 7.61 5.20
CA SER A 41 -5.86 8.28 4.06
C SER A 41 -5.05 9.51 4.49
N THR A 42 -5.46 10.18 5.59
CA THR A 42 -4.68 11.25 6.21
C THR A 42 -3.34 10.71 6.70
N LEU A 43 -3.33 9.56 7.38
CA LEU A 43 -2.09 8.95 7.85
C LEU A 43 -1.15 8.60 6.69
N ILE A 44 -1.65 7.91 5.65
CA ILE A 44 -0.84 7.59 4.46
C ILE A 44 -0.32 8.86 3.78
N GLY A 45 -1.18 9.86 3.57
CA GLY A 45 -0.77 11.10 2.92
C GLY A 45 0.22 11.93 3.75
N THR A 46 0.13 11.86 5.09
CA THR A 46 1.12 12.48 5.99
C THR A 46 2.45 11.73 5.92
N ILE A 47 2.46 10.40 5.90
CA ILE A 47 3.68 9.61 5.70
C ILE A 47 4.33 9.93 4.35
N MET A 48 3.53 10.16 3.30
CA MET A 48 4.03 10.54 1.98
C MET A 48 4.48 12.01 1.89
N GLY A 49 4.07 12.88 2.83
CA GLY A 49 4.45 14.30 2.85
C GLY A 49 3.61 15.16 1.91
N PHE A 50 2.32 14.85 1.74
CA PHE A 50 1.43 15.72 0.99
C PHE A 50 1.11 16.99 1.76
N GLU A 51 1.33 18.16 1.16
CA GLU A 51 1.22 19.49 1.76
C GLU A 51 -0.12 19.83 2.43
N ARG A 52 -1.20 19.15 2.01
CA ARG A 52 -2.53 19.36 2.60
C ARG A 52 -2.67 18.84 4.03
N TYR A 53 -1.71 18.07 4.53
CA TYR A 53 -1.69 17.48 5.87
C TYR A 53 -0.66 18.19 6.73
N GLU A 54 -1.13 18.92 7.74
CA GLU A 54 -0.32 19.69 8.66
C GLU A 54 0.06 18.87 9.87
N VAL A 55 1.35 18.65 10.11
CA VAL A 55 1.84 17.98 11.31
C VAL A 55 1.84 18.99 12.45
N LEU A 56 0.98 18.76 13.44
CA LEU A 56 0.86 19.60 14.64
C LEU A 56 1.91 19.22 15.68
N SER A 57 2.21 17.94 15.83
CA SER A 57 3.19 17.42 16.78
C SER A 57 3.64 16.02 16.37
N GLY A 58 4.72 15.54 16.99
CA GLY A 58 5.27 14.22 16.77
C GLY A 58 6.31 14.17 15.66
N LYS A 59 6.77 12.95 15.35
CA LYS A 59 7.85 12.71 14.41
C LYS A 59 7.60 11.49 13.55
N ILE A 60 8.10 11.53 12.31
CA ILE A 60 8.08 10.44 11.34
C ILE A 60 9.52 10.12 10.97
N TYR A 61 9.94 8.87 11.23
CA TYR A 61 11.25 8.38 10.85
C TYR A 61 11.12 7.28 9.80
N PHE A 62 11.92 7.38 8.75
CA PHE A 62 12.05 6.36 7.72
C PHE A 62 13.50 5.95 7.57
N LYS A 63 13.80 4.64 7.70
CA LYS A 63 15.17 4.11 7.71
C LYS A 63 16.11 4.84 8.68
N GLY A 64 15.58 5.30 9.82
CA GLY A 64 16.32 6.06 10.84
C GLY A 64 16.47 7.56 10.59
N HIS A 65 16.04 8.07 9.44
CA HIS A 65 16.05 9.50 9.12
C HIS A 65 14.72 10.15 9.52
N ASP A 66 14.79 11.31 10.18
CA ASP A 66 13.61 12.17 10.42
C ASP A 66 13.15 12.73 9.08
N ILE A 67 11.96 12.36 8.64
CA ILE A 67 11.35 12.81 7.39
C ILE A 67 10.13 13.69 7.64
N THR A 68 9.91 14.15 8.87
CA THR A 68 8.70 14.87 9.27
C THR A 68 8.42 16.07 8.37
N GLU A 69 9.45 16.88 8.10
CA GLU A 69 9.36 18.07 7.24
C GLU A 69 9.84 17.84 5.79
N ALA A 70 10.27 16.60 5.46
CA ALA A 70 10.76 16.32 4.12
C ALA A 70 9.61 16.36 3.10
N PRO A 71 9.80 17.01 1.94
CA PRO A 71 8.77 17.07 0.91
C PRO A 71 8.54 15.69 0.25
N CYS A 72 7.38 15.52 -0.37
CA CYS A 72 6.94 14.27 -1.00
C CYS A 72 7.99 13.66 -1.94
N TYR A 73 8.64 14.47 -2.78
CA TYR A 73 9.62 13.98 -3.75
C TYR A 73 10.91 13.43 -3.09
N GLU A 74 11.31 13.96 -1.95
CA GLU A 74 12.45 13.44 -1.19
C GLU A 74 12.10 12.09 -0.56
N ARG A 75 10.89 11.97 0.01
CA ARG A 75 10.42 10.70 0.58
C ARG A 75 10.30 9.62 -0.49
N ALA A 76 9.84 9.99 -1.69
CA ALA A 76 9.81 9.06 -2.82
C ALA A 76 11.22 8.59 -3.23
N ARG A 77 12.21 9.50 -3.26
CA ARG A 77 13.62 9.17 -3.54
C ARG A 77 14.26 8.30 -2.45
N LEU A 78 13.83 8.45 -1.20
CA LEU A 78 14.27 7.58 -0.10
C LEU A 78 13.71 6.17 -0.20
N GLY A 79 12.69 5.95 -1.04
CA GLY A 79 12.08 4.64 -1.28
C GLY A 79 10.67 4.47 -0.70
N VAL A 80 9.93 5.56 -0.47
CA VAL A 80 8.50 5.48 -0.13
C VAL A 80 7.69 5.50 -1.42
N GLY A 81 6.84 4.48 -1.62
CA GLY A 81 5.89 4.41 -2.73
C GLY A 81 4.45 4.41 -2.22
N VAL A 82 3.56 5.08 -2.93
CA VAL A 82 2.16 5.17 -2.53
C VAL A 82 1.22 4.92 -3.70
N MET A 83 0.21 4.10 -3.47
CA MET A 83 -0.98 3.96 -4.29
C MET A 83 -2.12 4.69 -3.60
N ILE A 84 -2.66 5.71 -4.26
CA ILE A 84 -3.72 6.54 -3.70
C ILE A 84 -5.11 6.12 -4.22
N GLN A 85 -6.15 6.50 -3.50
CA GLN A 85 -7.51 6.11 -3.85
C GLN A 85 -7.95 6.65 -5.23
N ARG A 86 -7.52 7.87 -5.57
CA ARG A 86 -7.85 8.55 -6.84
C ARG A 86 -6.59 9.17 -7.44
N PRO A 87 -5.90 8.47 -8.35
CA PRO A 87 -4.72 8.99 -8.99
C PRO A 87 -5.06 10.09 -9.99
N PRO A 88 -4.18 11.09 -10.17
CA PRO A 88 -4.38 12.14 -11.14
C PRO A 88 -4.24 11.62 -12.58
N THR A 89 -4.92 12.28 -13.51
CA THR A 89 -4.67 12.13 -14.95
C THR A 89 -3.55 13.08 -15.37
N ILE A 90 -2.54 12.57 -16.07
CA ILE A 90 -1.42 13.38 -16.55
C ILE A 90 -1.43 13.38 -18.07
N ARG A 91 -1.94 14.49 -18.66
CA ARG A 91 -2.00 14.64 -20.12
C ARG A 91 -0.63 14.96 -20.70
N GLY A 92 -0.35 14.43 -21.88
CA GLY A 92 0.91 14.68 -22.60
C GLY A 92 2.10 13.85 -22.11
N LEU A 93 1.91 13.01 -21.10
CA LEU A 93 2.88 12.02 -20.66
C LEU A 93 2.27 10.63 -20.85
N SER A 94 2.89 9.77 -21.67
CA SER A 94 2.39 8.41 -21.87
C SER A 94 2.67 7.52 -20.65
N LEU A 95 1.87 6.45 -20.51
CA LEU A 95 2.08 5.47 -19.44
C LEU A 95 3.48 4.82 -19.57
N ARG A 96 3.93 4.54 -20.80
CA ARG A 96 5.28 4.05 -21.11
C ARG A 96 6.35 4.97 -20.52
N GLN A 97 6.30 6.25 -20.89
CA GLN A 97 7.25 7.25 -20.39
C GLN A 97 7.25 7.34 -18.88
N MET A 98 6.06 7.31 -18.25
CA MET A 98 5.96 7.34 -16.78
C MET A 98 6.66 6.14 -16.14
N ILE A 99 6.45 4.93 -16.67
CA ILE A 99 7.06 3.70 -16.12
C ILE A 99 8.59 3.76 -16.26
N GLU A 100 9.09 4.23 -17.42
CA GLU A 100 10.52 4.39 -17.67
C GLU A 100 11.14 5.48 -16.77
N ILE A 101 10.43 6.58 -16.50
CA ILE A 101 10.83 7.61 -15.52
C ILE A 101 10.90 7.00 -14.11
N CYS A 102 10.01 6.07 -13.76
CA CYS A 102 10.03 5.36 -12.50
C CYS A 102 11.21 4.37 -12.37
N GLY A 103 11.97 4.12 -13.44
CA GLY A 103 13.22 3.36 -13.41
C GLY A 103 13.21 2.03 -14.17
N ALA A 104 12.13 1.68 -14.86
CA ALA A 104 12.09 0.48 -15.70
C ALA A 104 12.81 0.69 -17.03
N THR A 105 13.46 -0.35 -17.53
CA THR A 105 13.94 -0.41 -18.91
C THR A 105 12.76 -0.57 -19.89
N PRO A 106 12.90 -0.23 -21.19
CA PRO A 106 11.85 -0.45 -22.18
C PRO A 106 11.37 -1.92 -22.23
N GLN A 107 12.27 -2.88 -22.06
CA GLN A 107 11.93 -4.30 -22.02
C GLN A 107 11.12 -4.67 -20.78
N GLU A 108 11.52 -4.20 -19.60
CA GLU A 108 10.76 -4.41 -18.36
C GLU A 108 9.38 -3.75 -18.45
N THR A 109 9.28 -2.55 -19.04
CA THR A 109 8.02 -1.84 -19.27
C THR A 109 7.03 -2.68 -20.06
N GLU A 110 7.46 -3.25 -21.18
CA GLU A 110 6.62 -4.14 -22.01
C GLU A 110 6.18 -5.40 -21.23
N GLN A 111 7.10 -6.04 -20.52
CA GLN A 111 6.81 -7.26 -19.76
C GLN A 111 5.82 -7.01 -18.63
N MET A 112 6.06 -5.98 -17.81
CA MET A 112 5.18 -5.61 -16.71
C MET A 112 3.80 -5.16 -17.22
N ALA A 113 3.74 -4.40 -18.31
CA ALA A 113 2.49 -3.96 -18.91
C ALA A 113 1.65 -5.13 -19.44
N ARG A 114 2.26 -6.13 -20.07
CA ARG A 114 1.58 -7.36 -20.48
C ARG A 114 1.03 -8.12 -19.28
N TRP A 115 1.84 -8.29 -18.23
CA TRP A 115 1.40 -8.95 -17.01
C TRP A 115 0.21 -8.25 -16.35
N MET A 116 0.23 -6.91 -16.32
CA MET A 116 -0.85 -6.11 -15.77
C MET A 116 -2.05 -5.91 -16.71
N GLY A 117 -2.01 -6.49 -17.94
CA GLY A 117 -3.05 -6.31 -18.95
C GLY A 117 -3.19 -4.85 -19.41
N LEU A 118 -2.08 -4.12 -19.51
CA LEU A 118 -2.02 -2.71 -19.88
C LEU A 118 -1.13 -2.45 -21.10
N ALA A 119 -0.76 -3.49 -21.88
CA ALA A 119 0.08 -3.32 -23.05
C ALA A 119 -0.50 -2.32 -24.06
N ASP A 120 -1.80 -2.38 -24.34
CA ASP A 120 -2.51 -1.50 -25.28
C ASP A 120 -2.70 -0.06 -24.74
N PHE A 121 -2.33 0.17 -23.47
CA PHE A 121 -2.45 1.47 -22.81
C PHE A 121 -1.12 2.23 -22.74
N LEU A 122 0.00 1.59 -23.09
CA LEU A 122 1.34 2.16 -22.90
C LEU A 122 1.53 3.51 -23.60
N ASP A 123 0.95 3.70 -24.78
CA ASP A 123 1.11 4.93 -25.56
C ASP A 123 -0.01 5.96 -25.30
N ARG A 124 -0.91 5.69 -24.34
CA ARG A 124 -1.96 6.62 -23.89
C ARG A 124 -1.44 7.50 -22.77
N SER A 125 -2.02 8.69 -22.62
CA SER A 125 -1.76 9.56 -21.46
C SER A 125 -2.07 8.83 -20.16
N VAL A 126 -1.23 9.04 -19.14
CA VAL A 126 -1.37 8.40 -17.83
C VAL A 126 -2.77 8.63 -17.27
N ASN A 127 -3.49 7.54 -17.02
CA ASN A 127 -4.81 7.50 -16.41
C ASN A 127 -5.94 8.19 -17.22
N GLU A 128 -5.71 8.59 -18.48
CA GLU A 128 -6.74 9.24 -19.30
C GLU A 128 -7.73 8.21 -19.86
N GLY A 129 -8.98 8.28 -19.38
CA GLY A 129 -10.07 7.38 -19.79
C GLY A 129 -9.89 5.94 -19.33
N PHE A 130 -9.12 5.70 -18.26
CA PHE A 130 -8.98 4.37 -17.65
C PHE A 130 -10.18 4.06 -16.76
N SER A 131 -10.63 2.83 -16.78
CA SER A 131 -11.61 2.30 -15.80
C SER A 131 -10.97 2.22 -14.39
N GLY A 132 -11.79 2.02 -13.35
CA GLY A 132 -11.31 1.91 -11.97
C GLY A 132 -10.23 0.83 -11.80
N GLY A 133 -10.44 -0.35 -12.40
CA GLY A 133 -9.45 -1.44 -12.36
C GLY A 133 -8.17 -1.12 -13.14
N GLU A 134 -8.27 -0.46 -14.29
CA GLU A 134 -7.11 -0.03 -15.09
C GLU A 134 -6.30 1.04 -14.37
N LEU A 135 -6.96 1.99 -13.68
CA LEU A 135 -6.29 2.99 -12.84
C LEU A 135 -5.43 2.33 -11.76
N LYS A 136 -6.00 1.37 -11.03
CA LYS A 136 -5.28 0.65 -9.96
C LYS A 136 -4.10 -0.16 -10.51
N ARG A 137 -4.29 -0.82 -11.65
CA ARG A 137 -3.23 -1.56 -12.33
C ARG A 137 -2.13 -0.63 -12.86
N SER A 138 -2.48 0.56 -13.37
CA SER A 138 -1.54 1.58 -13.82
C SER A 138 -0.67 2.10 -12.67
N GLU A 139 -1.25 2.39 -11.50
CA GLU A 139 -0.48 2.82 -10.31
C GLU A 139 0.47 1.72 -9.83
N LEU A 140 0.00 0.47 -9.75
CA LEU A 140 0.87 -0.65 -9.35
C LEU A 140 2.01 -0.88 -10.36
N LEU A 141 1.75 -0.72 -11.65
CA LEU A 141 2.76 -0.82 -12.68
C LEU A 141 3.88 0.22 -12.48
N GLN A 142 3.54 1.45 -12.14
CA GLN A 142 4.50 2.49 -11.78
C GLN A 142 5.28 2.14 -10.51
N LEU A 143 4.61 1.61 -9.48
CA LEU A 143 5.25 1.17 -8.24
C LEU A 143 6.15 -0.06 -8.42
N MET A 144 5.80 -0.97 -9.33
CA MET A 144 6.69 -2.08 -9.72
C MET A 144 8.00 -1.57 -10.33
N ALA A 145 7.93 -0.54 -11.17
CA ALA A 145 9.11 0.10 -11.76
C ALA A 145 9.93 0.88 -10.69
N GLN A 146 9.26 1.58 -9.79
CA GLN A 146 9.89 2.35 -8.71
C GLN A 146 10.59 1.46 -7.67
N LYS A 147 10.11 0.22 -7.44
CA LYS A 147 10.65 -0.75 -6.47
C LYS A 147 10.81 -0.16 -5.06
N PRO A 148 9.74 0.39 -4.44
CA PRO A 148 9.84 1.07 -3.16
C PRO A 148 10.25 0.13 -2.01
N ASP A 149 10.93 0.67 -0.99
CA ASP A 149 11.24 -0.07 0.25
C ASP A 149 10.06 -0.06 1.25
N LEU A 150 9.22 0.99 1.18
CA LEU A 150 7.95 1.07 1.91
C LEU A 150 6.80 1.29 0.92
N LEU A 151 5.90 0.32 0.84
CA LEU A 151 4.71 0.37 0.00
C LEU A 151 3.49 0.78 0.82
N LEU A 152 2.87 1.90 0.44
CA LEU A 152 1.64 2.41 1.05
C LEU A 152 0.48 2.19 0.08
N LEU A 153 -0.53 1.41 0.49
CA LEU A 153 -1.70 1.11 -0.34
C LEU A 153 -2.97 1.65 0.32
N ASP A 154 -3.62 2.62 -0.31
CA ASP A 154 -4.88 3.20 0.16
C ASP A 154 -6.07 2.59 -0.60
N GLU A 155 -6.74 1.62 0.01
CA GLU A 155 -7.89 0.89 -0.52
C GLU A 155 -7.64 0.31 -1.94
N PRO A 156 -6.63 -0.56 -2.12
CA PRO A 156 -6.25 -1.05 -3.44
C PRO A 156 -7.35 -1.82 -4.17
N GLU A 157 -8.30 -2.38 -3.43
CA GLU A 157 -9.43 -3.19 -3.93
C GLU A 157 -10.71 -2.37 -4.18
N SER A 158 -10.74 -1.08 -3.79
CA SER A 158 -11.92 -0.23 -3.93
C SER A 158 -12.23 0.07 -5.39
N GLY A 159 -13.46 -0.23 -5.83
CA GLY A 159 -13.90 -0.02 -7.22
C GLY A 159 -13.28 -0.99 -8.24
N VAL A 160 -12.74 -2.10 -7.77
CA VAL A 160 -12.14 -3.15 -8.60
C VAL A 160 -13.02 -4.40 -8.56
N ASP A 161 -13.28 -5.02 -9.71
CA ASP A 161 -13.99 -6.29 -9.78
C ASP A 161 -13.14 -7.45 -9.21
N VAL A 162 -13.80 -8.58 -8.91
CA VAL A 162 -13.18 -9.72 -8.20
C VAL A 162 -11.97 -10.29 -8.95
N GLU A 163 -12.01 -10.34 -10.28
CA GLU A 163 -10.90 -10.86 -11.11
C GLU A 163 -9.69 -9.95 -11.04
N ASN A 164 -9.91 -8.64 -11.12
CA ASN A 164 -8.85 -7.65 -11.02
C ASN A 164 -8.31 -7.50 -9.59
N ILE A 165 -9.08 -7.78 -8.53
CA ILE A 165 -8.56 -7.82 -7.15
C ILE A 165 -7.42 -8.85 -7.02
N ALA A 166 -7.55 -10.01 -7.66
CA ALA A 166 -6.51 -11.03 -7.65
C ALA A 166 -5.21 -10.52 -8.31
N LEU A 167 -5.33 -9.82 -9.44
CA LEU A 167 -4.17 -9.25 -10.14
C LEU A 167 -3.51 -8.12 -9.32
N VAL A 168 -4.31 -7.20 -8.78
CA VAL A 168 -3.87 -6.14 -7.86
C VAL A 168 -3.13 -6.72 -6.66
N GLY A 169 -3.68 -7.76 -6.04
CA GLY A 169 -3.07 -8.42 -4.89
C GLY A 169 -1.74 -9.10 -5.22
N ARG A 170 -1.68 -9.82 -6.34
CA ARG A 170 -0.43 -10.43 -6.80
C ARG A 170 0.64 -9.40 -7.14
N ALA A 171 0.27 -8.29 -7.78
CA ALA A 171 1.20 -7.20 -8.07
C ALA A 171 1.72 -6.54 -6.79
N ALA A 172 0.87 -6.29 -5.80
CA ALA A 172 1.28 -5.78 -4.49
C ALA A 172 2.21 -6.75 -3.76
N ASN A 173 1.91 -8.05 -3.79
CA ASN A 173 2.77 -9.08 -3.23
C ASN A 173 4.13 -9.14 -3.92
N TYR A 174 4.15 -9.05 -5.26
CA TYR A 174 5.38 -8.98 -6.02
C TYR A 174 6.26 -7.77 -5.62
N ILE A 175 5.64 -6.58 -5.47
CA ILE A 175 6.38 -5.38 -5.05
C ILE A 175 7.00 -5.60 -3.65
N LEU A 176 6.25 -6.18 -2.71
CA LEU A 176 6.67 -6.37 -1.32
C LEU A 176 7.72 -7.46 -1.15
N HIS A 177 7.56 -8.58 -1.83
CA HIS A 177 8.34 -9.78 -1.58
C HIS A 177 9.27 -10.17 -2.72
N ASN A 178 9.14 -9.50 -3.87
CA ASN A 178 9.85 -9.86 -5.11
C ASN A 178 9.59 -11.32 -5.54
N GLU A 179 8.43 -11.88 -5.13
CA GLU A 179 8.01 -13.20 -5.51
C GLU A 179 7.35 -13.17 -6.89
N PRO A 180 7.86 -13.88 -7.88
CA PRO A 180 7.04 -14.28 -9.00
C PRO A 180 5.90 -15.14 -8.47
N CYS A 181 4.69 -14.95 -9.00
CA CYS A 181 3.45 -15.63 -8.58
C CYS A 181 3.68 -17.06 -8.08
N GLY A 182 3.22 -17.33 -6.85
CA GLY A 182 3.58 -18.51 -6.08
C GLY A 182 3.29 -19.86 -6.72
N GLY A 183 4.27 -20.74 -6.59
CA GLY A 183 4.10 -22.19 -6.57
C GLY A 183 4.22 -22.91 -7.91
N ALA A 184 4.80 -24.10 -7.84
CA ALA A 184 4.85 -25.06 -8.95
C ALA A 184 3.46 -25.28 -9.58
N GLY A 185 3.31 -24.92 -10.87
CA GLY A 185 2.07 -25.05 -11.63
C GLY A 185 1.40 -23.75 -12.04
N CYS A 186 2.06 -22.61 -11.92
CA CYS A 186 1.55 -21.35 -12.43
C CYS A 186 1.72 -21.23 -13.95
N ASP A 187 0.64 -21.36 -14.72
CA ASP A 187 0.59 -21.12 -16.17
C ASP A 187 0.58 -19.61 -16.54
N GLN A 188 1.05 -18.75 -15.65
CA GLN A 188 1.07 -17.31 -15.87
C GLN A 188 2.30 -16.87 -16.67
N PRO A 189 2.20 -15.81 -17.50
CA PRO A 189 3.31 -15.33 -18.35
C PRO A 189 4.60 -14.93 -17.60
N CYS A 190 4.51 -14.64 -16.29
CA CYS A 190 5.68 -14.32 -15.46
C CYS A 190 6.62 -15.53 -15.30
N CYS A 191 6.10 -16.76 -15.32
CA CYS A 191 6.90 -17.99 -15.21
C CYS A 191 7.56 -18.41 -16.53
N ALA A 192 7.08 -17.88 -17.66
CA ALA A 192 7.61 -18.20 -18.98
C ALA A 192 8.96 -17.52 -19.30
N HIS A 193 9.46 -16.63 -18.46
CA HIS A 193 10.65 -15.84 -18.70
C HIS A 193 11.68 -15.94 -17.58
N ASN A 194 12.13 -17.18 -17.22
CA ASN A 194 13.36 -17.43 -16.46
C ASN A 194 13.81 -16.35 -15.45
N LEU A 195 12.87 -15.81 -14.67
CA LEU A 195 13.23 -15.22 -13.41
C LEU A 195 13.47 -16.41 -12.47
N ASP A 196 14.72 -16.62 -12.07
CA ASP A 196 15.16 -17.73 -11.22
C ASP A 196 14.28 -17.84 -9.96
N CYS A 197 13.21 -18.64 -10.06
CA CYS A 197 12.30 -18.91 -8.94
C CYS A 197 13.00 -19.71 -7.84
N ASP A 198 14.13 -20.35 -8.13
CA ASP A 198 14.87 -21.20 -7.20
C ASP A 198 15.81 -20.45 -6.24
N SER A 199 16.08 -19.17 -6.49
CA SER A 199 16.97 -18.36 -5.64
C SER A 199 16.23 -17.49 -4.61
N TYR A 200 14.90 -17.56 -4.55
CA TYR A 200 14.12 -16.72 -3.67
C TYR A 200 14.15 -17.20 -2.22
N ASN A 201 14.64 -16.33 -1.32
CA ASN A 201 14.52 -16.49 0.12
C ASN A 201 13.61 -15.39 0.69
N PRO A 202 12.38 -15.72 1.11
CA PRO A 202 11.42 -14.74 1.66
C PRO A 202 11.97 -13.98 2.88
N LEU A 203 12.92 -14.56 3.58
CA LEU A 203 13.57 -13.94 4.75
C LEU A 203 14.51 -12.79 4.38
N ASN A 204 14.83 -12.57 3.11
CA ASN A 204 15.70 -11.49 2.63
C ASN A 204 14.97 -10.29 2.07
N SER A 205 13.63 -10.30 1.92
CA SER A 205 12.89 -9.10 1.53
C SER A 205 12.87 -8.11 2.70
N GLN A 206 13.59 -7.00 2.54
CA GLN A 206 13.57 -5.91 3.53
C GLN A 206 12.45 -4.90 3.27
N ARG A 207 11.63 -5.12 2.22
CA ARG A 207 10.53 -4.22 1.89
C ARG A 207 9.41 -4.38 2.88
N SER A 208 8.73 -3.27 3.17
CA SER A 208 7.66 -3.23 4.15
C SER A 208 6.41 -2.61 3.55
N GLY A 209 5.25 -2.85 4.14
CA GLY A 209 3.99 -2.34 3.64
C GLY A 209 3.06 -1.82 4.72
N LEU A 210 2.24 -0.83 4.35
CA LEU A 210 1.05 -0.41 5.10
C LEU A 210 -0.14 -0.40 4.15
N ILE A 211 -1.12 -1.27 4.41
CA ILE A 211 -2.28 -1.47 3.56
C ILE A 211 -3.54 -1.01 4.30
N ILE A 212 -4.26 -0.06 3.72
CA ILE A 212 -5.60 0.29 4.19
C ILE A 212 -6.60 -0.55 3.42
N THR A 213 -7.48 -1.23 4.15
CA THR A 213 -8.60 -1.97 3.56
C THR A 213 -9.82 -1.94 4.47
N HIS A 214 -11.01 -2.00 3.88
CA HIS A 214 -12.28 -2.13 4.60
C HIS A 214 -12.83 -3.55 4.59
N VAL A 215 -12.55 -4.30 3.53
CA VAL A 215 -13.12 -5.63 3.29
C VAL A 215 -12.11 -6.76 3.41
N GLY A 216 -10.81 -6.43 3.33
CA GLY A 216 -9.72 -7.37 3.51
C GLY A 216 -9.54 -8.41 2.41
N HIS A 217 -10.16 -8.26 1.23
CA HIS A 217 -9.99 -9.21 0.13
C HIS A 217 -8.54 -9.29 -0.34
N ILE A 218 -7.81 -8.18 -0.29
CA ILE A 218 -6.38 -8.10 -0.64
C ILE A 218 -5.51 -9.03 0.21
N LEU A 219 -5.93 -9.32 1.46
CA LEU A 219 -5.19 -10.17 2.39
C LEU A 219 -5.10 -11.64 1.98
N LYS A 220 -5.92 -12.06 1.02
CA LYS A 220 -5.79 -13.39 0.40
C LYS A 220 -4.53 -13.52 -0.46
N TYR A 221 -3.99 -12.39 -0.91
CA TYR A 221 -2.87 -12.34 -1.86
C TYR A 221 -1.62 -11.72 -1.23
N VAL A 222 -1.78 -10.88 -0.22
CA VAL A 222 -0.68 -10.18 0.46
C VAL A 222 -0.70 -10.58 1.93
N PRO A 223 0.18 -11.49 2.36
CA PRO A 223 0.32 -11.84 3.77
C PRO A 223 0.71 -10.61 4.59
N ALA A 224 0.00 -10.37 5.67
CA ALA A 224 0.29 -9.27 6.58
C ALA A 224 0.53 -9.81 7.99
N SER A 225 1.49 -9.21 8.70
CA SER A 225 1.96 -9.67 10.01
C SER A 225 1.25 -9.01 11.18
N HIS A 226 0.70 -7.81 10.97
CA HIS A 226 0.07 -7.01 12.03
C HIS A 226 -1.17 -6.28 11.51
N ALA A 227 -2.15 -6.12 12.38
CA ALA A 227 -3.33 -5.32 12.11
C ALA A 227 -3.52 -4.22 13.15
N HIS A 228 -3.98 -3.08 12.68
CA HIS A 228 -4.31 -1.92 13.50
C HIS A 228 -5.73 -1.46 13.20
N ILE A 229 -6.40 -0.89 14.20
CA ILE A 229 -7.68 -0.21 14.01
C ILE A 229 -7.48 1.28 14.30
N LEU A 230 -7.75 2.11 13.28
CA LEU A 230 -7.84 3.55 13.44
C LEU A 230 -9.30 3.91 13.74
N TYR A 231 -9.56 4.41 14.93
CA TYR A 231 -10.89 4.79 15.37
C TYR A 231 -10.86 6.15 16.05
N GLN A 232 -11.74 7.06 15.63
CA GLN A 232 -11.78 8.44 16.13
C GLN A 232 -10.41 9.15 16.15
N GLY A 233 -9.63 8.95 15.10
CA GLY A 233 -8.31 9.58 14.94
C GLY A 233 -7.18 9.00 15.78
N THR A 234 -7.39 7.89 16.48
CA THR A 234 -6.37 7.20 17.29
C THR A 234 -6.16 5.75 16.86
N LEU A 235 -4.95 5.22 17.04
CA LEU A 235 -4.68 3.78 16.87
C LEU A 235 -5.10 3.05 18.14
N SER A 236 -6.23 2.36 18.07
CA SER A 236 -6.91 1.81 19.26
C SER A 236 -6.69 0.31 19.48
N CYS A 237 -6.25 -0.42 18.48
CA CYS A 237 -5.96 -1.85 18.59
C CYS A 237 -4.74 -2.19 17.74
N THR A 238 -3.84 -2.99 18.28
CA THR A 238 -2.74 -3.60 17.56
C THR A 238 -2.75 -5.08 17.88
N SER A 239 -2.95 -5.94 16.88
CA SER A 239 -2.99 -7.39 17.01
C SER A 239 -2.08 -8.06 15.99
N GLY A 240 -1.65 -9.28 16.30
CA GLY A 240 -0.74 -10.04 15.44
C GLY A 240 -1.38 -10.60 14.18
N ASP A 241 -2.67 -10.96 14.16
CA ASP A 241 -3.33 -11.59 12.99
C ASP A 241 -4.39 -10.66 12.39
N PRO A 242 -4.20 -10.19 11.13
CA PRO A 242 -5.17 -9.37 10.43
C PRO A 242 -6.54 -10.03 10.20
N LEU A 243 -6.59 -11.34 9.97
CA LEU A 243 -7.84 -12.06 9.73
C LEU A 243 -8.68 -12.16 10.99
N ASP A 244 -8.04 -12.32 12.14
CA ASP A 244 -8.70 -12.31 13.43
C ASP A 244 -9.34 -10.95 13.73
N VAL A 245 -8.61 -9.86 13.47
CA VAL A 245 -9.13 -8.50 13.63
C VAL A 245 -10.31 -8.25 12.69
N LEU A 246 -10.20 -8.66 11.42
CA LEU A 246 -11.29 -8.56 10.45
C LEU A 246 -12.51 -9.36 10.88
N GLY A 247 -12.32 -10.58 11.40
CA GLY A 247 -13.37 -11.41 11.96
C GLY A 247 -14.07 -10.76 13.17
N CYS A 248 -13.30 -10.13 14.05
CA CYS A 248 -13.84 -9.35 15.17
C CYS A 248 -14.70 -8.18 14.69
N ILE A 249 -14.18 -7.38 13.75
CA ILE A 249 -14.90 -6.24 13.16
C ILE A 249 -16.22 -6.69 12.52
N SER A 250 -16.19 -7.77 11.77
CA SER A 250 -17.38 -8.31 11.08
C SER A 250 -18.45 -8.79 12.05
N LYS A 251 -18.07 -9.38 13.20
CA LYS A 251 -19.01 -9.90 14.22
C LYS A 251 -19.51 -8.84 15.17
N ALA A 252 -18.66 -7.93 15.61
CA ALA A 252 -18.96 -7.04 16.73
C ALA A 252 -18.98 -5.54 16.36
N GLY A 253 -18.47 -5.18 15.17
CA GLY A 253 -18.27 -3.80 14.75
C GLY A 253 -17.02 -3.15 15.38
N TYR A 254 -16.60 -2.02 14.83
CA TYR A 254 -15.36 -1.32 15.23
C TYR A 254 -15.38 -0.90 16.71
N GLU A 255 -16.47 -0.29 17.16
CA GLU A 255 -16.59 0.25 18.54
C GLU A 255 -16.38 -0.83 19.60
N LYS A 256 -17.02 -1.99 19.45
CA LYS A 256 -16.86 -3.10 20.39
C LYS A 256 -15.48 -3.73 20.34
N CYS A 257 -14.88 -3.83 19.14
CA CYS A 257 -13.51 -4.33 18.99
C CYS A 257 -12.49 -3.43 19.68
N VAL A 258 -12.68 -2.10 19.61
CA VAL A 258 -11.80 -1.12 20.25
C VAL A 258 -11.99 -1.16 21.78
N ASN A 259 -13.24 -1.09 22.28
CA ASN A 259 -13.54 -1.00 23.70
C ASN A 259 -13.42 -2.34 24.45
N GLY A 260 -13.64 -3.46 23.77
CA GLY A 260 -13.60 -4.80 24.37
C GLY A 260 -12.23 -5.48 24.33
N GLY A 261 -11.29 -4.94 23.56
CA GLY A 261 -10.02 -5.55 23.21
C GLY A 261 -10.24 -6.82 22.38
N CYS A 262 -9.70 -6.87 21.16
CA CYS A 262 -9.85 -8.03 20.26
C CYS A 262 -9.55 -9.39 20.93
N ARG A 263 -8.65 -9.42 21.91
CA ARG A 263 -8.29 -10.63 22.67
C ARG A 263 -9.42 -11.24 23.52
N ARG A 264 -10.47 -10.48 23.89
CA ARG A 264 -11.60 -11.01 24.68
C ARG A 264 -12.72 -11.61 23.85
N LEU A 265 -12.81 -11.26 22.57
CA LEU A 265 -13.86 -11.73 21.66
C LEU A 265 -13.43 -12.93 20.81
N MET A 266 -12.16 -13.35 20.91
CA MET A 266 -11.58 -14.50 20.22
C MET A 266 -11.50 -15.76 21.11
N LYS A 267 -11.99 -15.68 22.36
CA LYS A 267 -12.27 -16.83 23.24
C LYS A 267 -13.76 -17.17 23.14
#